data_10cdf9606346b94e3b0da73f8c6946b7
#
_entry.id   10cdf9606346b94e3b0da73f8c6946b7
#
_cell.length_a   1.000
_cell.length_b   1.000
_cell.length_c   1.000
_cell.angle_alpha   90.00
_cell.angle_beta   90.00
_cell.angle_gamma   90.00
#
_symmetry.space_group_name_H-M   'P 1'
#
loop_
_entity.id
_entity.type
_entity.pdbx_description
1 polymer ?
#
loop_
_entity_poly.entity_id
_entity_poly.type
_entity_poly.pdbx_seq_one_letter_code
_entity_poly.pdbx_strand_id
1 'polypeptide(L)'
;RDSSVTGVQTCALPICKYYIGDLCYVMSDEEWEQVCKITIDGFKCIEGEFNLPDGRRFAMYNTAYGDGLYKDGNDREYSVDSGTIGCILLDDIKADKYDESLDRLGSVYDFYANFVTSNDKGVIQFGRVMIDTDPAYEEEDY
;
A
#
# COMPACT_ATOMS: atom_id res chain seq x y z
N ARG A 1 18.88 7.06 14.31
CA ARG A 1 18.33 7.20 13.81
C ARG A 1 17.35 7.61 13.54
N ASP A 2 17.59 7.66 13.34
CA ASP A 2 16.87 8.28 12.98
C ASP A 2 15.55 8.39 12.96
N SER A 3 15.19 8.85 13.71
CA SER A 3 13.85 9.26 13.91
C SER A 3 13.28 10.01 12.73
N SER A 4 14.13 10.51 11.91
CA SER A 4 13.69 11.17 10.69
C SER A 4 13.30 10.19 9.60
N VAL A 5 13.55 8.93 9.82
CA VAL A 5 13.22 7.91 8.84
C VAL A 5 11.73 7.63 8.88
N THR A 6 11.10 7.69 7.73
CA THR A 6 9.69 7.38 7.59
C THR A 6 9.53 6.08 6.82
N GLY A 7 8.32 5.58 6.78
CA GLY A 7 8.01 4.38 6.06
C GLY A 7 7.53 3.27 6.98
N VAL A 8 7.33 2.11 6.42
CA VAL A 8 6.83 0.96 7.15
C VAL A 8 8.02 0.23 7.76
N GLN A 9 8.23 0.42 9.05
CA GLN A 9 9.47 0.02 9.71
C GLN A 9 9.32 -1.07 10.75
N THR A 10 8.42 -2.00 10.53
CA THR A 10 8.22 -3.07 11.51
C THR A 10 9.18 -4.24 11.33
N CYS A 11 9.96 -4.22 10.28
CA CYS A 11 10.88 -5.31 9.98
C CYS A 11 12.24 -5.06 10.63
N ALA A 12 12.74 -6.05 11.38
CA ALA A 12 14.05 -5.97 12.00
C ALA A 12 15.17 -6.55 11.14
N LEU A 13 14.83 -7.17 10.03
CA LEU A 13 15.81 -7.80 9.16
C LEU A 13 16.33 -6.80 8.13
N PRO A 14 17.54 -7.03 7.55
CA PRO A 14 18.02 -6.12 6.52
C PRO A 14 17.16 -6.12 5.26
N ILE A 15 16.55 -7.25 4.94
CA ILE A 15 15.66 -7.36 3.78
C ILE A 15 14.38 -8.02 4.24
N CYS A 16 13.24 -7.40 3.94
CA CYS A 16 11.93 -7.94 4.28
C CYS A 16 11.02 -7.87 3.09
N LYS A 17 10.03 -8.76 3.09
CA LYS A 17 9.03 -8.79 2.03
C LYS A 17 7.80 -8.01 2.45
N TYR A 18 7.32 -7.19 1.55
CA TYR A 18 6.10 -6.40 1.75
C TYR A 18 5.11 -6.69 0.65
N TYR A 19 3.84 -6.79 1.03
CA TYR A 19 2.75 -6.83 0.08
C TYR A 19 2.38 -5.41 -0.30
N ILE A 20 2.24 -5.15 -1.59
CA ILE A 20 1.75 -3.89 -2.12
C ILE A 20 0.48 -4.17 -2.90
N GLY A 21 -0.56 -3.45 -2.60
CA GLY A 21 -1.84 -3.62 -3.28
C GLY A 21 -2.98 -3.07 -2.45
N ASP A 22 -4.19 -3.41 -2.85
CA ASP A 22 -5.36 -3.03 -2.06
C ASP A 22 -5.40 -3.90 -0.82
N LEU A 23 -5.23 -3.27 0.33
CA LEU A 23 -5.13 -4.00 1.59
C LEU A 23 -6.41 -4.72 1.98
N CYS A 24 -7.55 -4.37 1.38
CA CYS A 24 -8.80 -5.05 1.70
C CYS A 24 -8.75 -6.54 1.33
N TYR A 25 -7.88 -6.92 0.40
CA TYR A 25 -7.76 -8.32 -0.01
C TYR A 25 -6.98 -9.17 0.99
N VAL A 26 -6.16 -8.55 1.82
CA VAL A 26 -5.27 -9.29 2.73
C VAL A 26 -5.67 -9.12 4.19
N MET A 27 -6.81 -8.51 4.45
CA MET A 27 -7.28 -8.28 5.81
C MET A 27 -8.65 -8.90 6.01
N SER A 28 -8.91 -9.34 7.26
CA SER A 28 -10.23 -9.81 7.63
C SER A 28 -11.19 -8.61 7.65
N ASP A 29 -12.49 -8.90 7.70
CA ASP A 29 -13.49 -7.84 7.79
C ASP A 29 -13.27 -6.96 9.01
N GLU A 30 -12.88 -7.57 10.13
CA GLU A 30 -12.61 -6.81 11.35
C GLU A 30 -11.40 -5.92 11.20
N GLU A 31 -10.34 -6.44 10.60
CA GLU A 31 -9.12 -5.66 10.37
C GLU A 31 -9.39 -4.51 9.42
N TRP A 32 -10.12 -4.78 8.35
CA TRP A 32 -10.45 -3.74 7.38
C TRP A 32 -11.32 -2.65 8.01
N GLU A 33 -12.23 -3.03 8.88
CA GLU A 33 -13.04 -2.06 9.61
C GLU A 33 -12.17 -1.15 10.47
N GLN A 34 -11.14 -1.72 11.11
CA GLN A 34 -10.21 -0.93 11.89
C GLN A 34 -9.41 0.03 11.01
N VAL A 35 -8.99 -0.42 9.83
CA VAL A 35 -8.30 0.44 8.87
C VAL A 35 -9.19 1.61 8.48
N CYS A 36 -10.46 1.33 8.19
CA CYS A 36 -11.39 2.38 7.82
C CYS A 36 -11.59 3.40 8.94
N LYS A 37 -11.66 2.94 10.18
CA LYS A 37 -11.81 3.85 11.31
C LYS A 37 -10.58 4.75 11.49
N ILE A 38 -9.41 4.22 11.18
CA ILE A 38 -8.17 4.98 11.31
C ILE A 38 -8.02 5.99 10.17
N THR A 39 -8.42 5.60 8.97
CA THR A 39 -8.13 6.38 7.77
C THR A 39 -9.25 7.26 7.29
N ILE A 40 -10.43 7.17 7.91
CA ILE A 40 -11.56 8.02 7.53
C ILE A 40 -11.81 9.02 8.66
N ASP A 41 -11.76 10.31 8.30
CA ASP A 41 -12.01 11.40 9.21
C ASP A 41 -13.18 12.21 8.64
N GLY A 42 -14.38 11.94 9.14
CA GLY A 42 -15.58 12.56 8.61
C GLY A 42 -15.84 12.06 7.19
N PHE A 43 -15.72 12.96 6.23
CA PHE A 43 -15.92 12.62 4.82
C PHE A 43 -14.60 12.50 4.07
N LYS A 44 -13.48 12.56 4.76
CA LYS A 44 -12.18 12.52 4.12
C LYS A 44 -11.48 11.20 4.39
N CYS A 45 -10.80 10.69 3.36
CA CYS A 45 -9.90 9.57 3.51
C CYS A 45 -8.50 10.12 3.71
N ILE A 46 -7.91 9.82 4.85
CA ILE A 46 -6.57 10.27 5.18
C ILE A 46 -5.59 9.27 4.58
N GLU A 47 -4.51 9.78 3.99
CA GLU A 47 -3.46 8.92 3.44
C GLU A 47 -2.19 9.04 4.25
N GLY A 48 -1.33 8.04 4.13
CA GLY A 48 -0.03 8.04 4.75
C GLY A 48 0.28 6.73 5.42
N GLU A 49 0.99 6.81 6.52
CA GLU A 49 1.43 5.65 7.28
C GLU A 49 0.69 5.59 8.61
N PHE A 50 0.25 4.40 8.98
CA PHE A 50 -0.63 4.21 10.12
C PHE A 50 -0.26 2.94 10.87
N ASN A 51 -0.83 2.79 12.08
CA ASN A 51 -0.71 1.58 12.88
C ASN A 51 -2.09 1.01 13.15
N LEU A 52 -2.20 -0.32 13.06
CA LEU A 52 -3.37 -1.00 13.59
C LEU A 52 -3.30 -0.99 15.12
N PRO A 53 -4.44 -1.22 15.80
CA PRO A 53 -4.43 -1.23 17.27
C PRO A 53 -3.45 -2.21 17.89
N ASP A 54 -3.12 -3.29 17.20
CA ASP A 54 -2.17 -4.29 17.70
C ASP A 54 -0.72 -3.95 17.38
N GLY A 55 -0.47 -2.81 16.75
CA GLY A 55 0.89 -2.33 16.47
C GLY A 55 1.40 -2.62 15.07
N ARG A 56 0.69 -3.40 14.28
CA ARG A 56 1.13 -3.64 12.89
C ARG A 56 1.03 -2.34 12.10
N ARG A 57 2.06 -2.07 11.31
CA ARG A 57 2.13 -0.83 10.54
C ARG A 57 1.75 -1.07 9.09
N PHE A 58 1.13 -0.07 8.49
CA PHE A 58 0.81 -0.11 7.07
C PHE A 58 0.85 1.30 6.51
N ALA A 59 0.99 1.38 5.19
CA ALA A 59 0.83 2.64 4.47
C ALA A 59 -0.36 2.47 3.53
N MET A 60 -1.04 3.57 3.22
CA MET A 60 -2.20 3.50 2.34
C MET A 60 -2.42 4.86 1.69
N TYR A 61 -2.63 4.83 0.38
CA TYR A 61 -2.81 6.05 -0.42
C TYR A 61 -3.98 5.88 -1.38
N ASN A 62 -4.64 6.98 -1.69
CA ASN A 62 -5.76 6.99 -2.61
C ASN A 62 -5.27 7.00 -4.05
N THR A 63 -5.94 6.21 -4.91
CA THR A 63 -5.66 6.27 -6.34
C THR A 63 -6.34 7.49 -6.95
N ALA A 64 -5.89 7.90 -8.13
CA ALA A 64 -6.45 9.07 -8.79
C ALA A 64 -7.90 8.86 -9.22
N TYR A 65 -8.25 7.63 -9.59
CA TYR A 65 -9.58 7.32 -10.13
C TYR A 65 -10.36 6.30 -9.33
N GLY A 66 -9.90 5.97 -8.11
CA GLY A 66 -10.61 5.02 -7.27
C GLY A 66 -10.38 3.58 -7.72
N ASP A 67 -11.46 2.82 -7.81
CA ASP A 67 -11.37 1.41 -8.20
C ASP A 67 -10.89 1.26 -9.62
N GLY A 68 -10.16 0.20 -9.89
CA GLY A 68 -9.66 -0.04 -11.22
C GLY A 68 -8.48 -1.00 -11.24
N LEU A 69 -7.78 -0.98 -12.35
CA LEU A 69 -6.58 -1.79 -12.55
C LEU A 69 -5.43 -0.86 -12.90
N TYR A 70 -4.37 -0.92 -12.09
CA TYR A 70 -3.22 -0.04 -12.26
C TYR A 70 -1.95 -0.88 -12.41
N LYS A 71 -0.88 -0.26 -12.89
CA LYS A 71 0.40 -0.94 -13.08
C LYS A 71 1.53 -0.14 -12.47
N ASP A 72 2.57 -0.86 -12.04
CA ASP A 72 3.79 -0.19 -11.59
C ASP A 72 4.80 -0.13 -12.73
N GLY A 73 5.98 0.41 -12.43
CA GLY A 73 7.04 0.56 -13.43
C GLY A 73 7.62 -0.74 -13.95
N ASN A 74 7.30 -1.86 -13.30
CA ASN A 74 7.74 -3.19 -13.70
C ASN A 74 6.61 -3.99 -14.35
N ASP A 75 5.53 -3.32 -14.74
CA ASP A 75 4.36 -3.92 -15.39
C ASP A 75 3.57 -4.89 -14.51
N ARG A 76 3.78 -4.87 -13.21
CA ARG A 76 2.94 -5.64 -12.30
C ARG A 76 1.62 -4.92 -12.11
N GLU A 77 0.56 -5.71 -12.04
CA GLU A 77 -0.80 -5.16 -12.00
C GLU A 77 -1.37 -5.16 -10.58
N TYR A 78 -2.16 -4.14 -10.32
CA TYR A 78 -2.81 -3.94 -9.02
C TYR A 78 -4.29 -3.75 -9.23
N SER A 79 -5.07 -4.70 -8.74
CA SER A 79 -6.52 -4.60 -8.77
C SER A 79 -6.97 -3.82 -7.53
N VAL A 80 -7.76 -2.78 -7.74
CA VAL A 80 -8.16 -1.89 -6.66
C VAL A 80 -9.67 -1.88 -6.51
N ASP A 81 -10.13 -2.20 -5.33
CA ASP A 81 -11.55 -2.29 -5.02
C ASP A 81 -11.97 -1.32 -3.91
N SER A 82 -11.03 -0.87 -3.10
CA SER A 82 -11.32 0.10 -2.04
C SER A 82 -11.00 1.53 -2.43
N GLY A 83 -10.46 1.73 -3.62
CA GLY A 83 -9.98 3.04 -4.04
C GLY A 83 -8.61 3.39 -3.50
N THR A 84 -7.93 2.44 -2.86
CA THR A 84 -6.62 2.70 -2.25
C THR A 84 -5.62 1.60 -2.59
N ILE A 85 -4.35 1.96 -2.56
CA ILE A 85 -3.24 1.00 -2.66
C ILE A 85 -2.38 1.18 -1.43
N GLY A 86 -2.06 0.09 -0.77
CA GLY A 86 -1.28 0.15 0.46
C GLY A 86 -0.10 -0.79 0.44
N CYS A 87 0.62 -0.78 1.55
CA CYS A 87 1.82 -1.57 1.74
C CYS A 87 1.85 -2.07 3.18
N ILE A 88 2.07 -3.36 3.36
CA ILE A 88 2.15 -3.96 4.68
C ILE A 88 3.18 -5.07 4.66
N LEU A 89 3.88 -5.25 5.78
CA LEU A 89 4.85 -6.32 5.92
C LEU A 89 4.15 -7.68 5.71
N LEU A 90 4.74 -8.51 4.86
CA LEU A 90 4.12 -9.79 4.52
C LEU A 90 3.88 -10.64 5.77
N ASP A 91 4.81 -10.61 6.73
CA ASP A 91 4.67 -11.37 7.97
C ASP A 91 3.51 -10.87 8.84
N ASP A 92 3.02 -9.68 8.59
CA ASP A 92 1.88 -9.12 9.33
C ASP A 92 0.53 -9.52 8.73
N ILE A 93 0.53 -10.19 7.60
CA ILE A 93 -0.69 -10.72 7.00
C ILE A 93 -1.00 -12.05 7.66
N LYS A 94 -2.21 -12.22 8.14
CA LYS A 94 -2.61 -13.47 8.78
C LYS A 94 -2.61 -14.62 7.78
N ALA A 95 -2.22 -15.79 8.25
CA ALA A 95 -2.00 -16.95 7.39
C ALA A 95 -3.23 -17.33 6.57
N ASP A 96 -4.42 -17.16 7.15
CA ASP A 96 -5.66 -17.51 6.45
C ASP A 96 -6.02 -16.49 5.34
N LYS A 97 -5.33 -15.36 5.31
CA LYS A 97 -5.52 -14.36 4.26
C LYS A 97 -4.44 -14.39 3.19
N TYR A 98 -3.35 -15.10 3.44
CA TYR A 98 -2.29 -15.20 2.45
C TYR A 98 -2.54 -16.38 1.53
N ASP A 99 -2.56 -16.12 0.24
CA ASP A 99 -2.83 -17.11 -0.79
C ASP A 99 -2.02 -16.69 -2.03
N GLU A 100 -1.57 -17.64 -2.81
CA GLU A 100 -0.85 -17.35 -4.03
C GLU A 100 -1.63 -16.45 -4.97
N SER A 101 -2.97 -16.50 -4.90
CA SER A 101 -3.80 -15.64 -5.73
C SER A 101 -3.59 -14.16 -5.43
N LEU A 102 -3.04 -13.82 -4.26
CA LEU A 102 -2.76 -12.44 -3.93
C LEU A 102 -1.74 -11.82 -4.87
N ASP A 103 -0.85 -12.62 -5.44
CA ASP A 103 0.12 -12.12 -6.40
C ASP A 103 -0.54 -11.59 -7.67
N ARG A 104 -1.80 -11.95 -7.90
CA ARG A 104 -2.56 -11.44 -9.04
C ARG A 104 -3.32 -10.17 -8.71
N LEU A 105 -3.57 -9.94 -7.42
CA LEU A 105 -4.30 -8.77 -6.97
C LEU A 105 -3.36 -7.64 -6.57
N GLY A 106 -2.15 -7.99 -6.21
CA GLY A 106 -1.11 -7.04 -5.84
C GLY A 106 0.23 -7.65 -6.14
N SER A 107 1.26 -7.21 -5.43
CA SER A 107 2.63 -7.70 -5.64
C SER A 107 3.37 -7.82 -4.33
N VAL A 108 4.37 -8.69 -4.30
CA VAL A 108 5.28 -8.81 -3.17
C VAL A 108 6.67 -8.37 -3.62
N TYR A 109 7.24 -7.44 -2.88
CA TYR A 109 8.57 -6.92 -3.17
C TYR A 109 9.46 -7.02 -1.95
N ASP A 110 10.75 -7.16 -2.20
CA ASP A 110 11.75 -7.09 -1.14
C ASP A 110 12.20 -5.65 -0.95
N PHE A 111 12.27 -5.22 0.30
CA PHE A 111 12.78 -3.89 0.64
C PHE A 111 13.86 -4.00 1.69
N TYR A 112 14.80 -3.08 1.65
CA TYR A 112 15.73 -2.90 2.75
C TYR A 112 15.00 -2.20 3.89
N ALA A 113 15.60 -2.22 5.07
CA ALA A 113 14.93 -1.92 6.33
C ALA A 113 14.10 -0.63 6.31
N ASN A 114 14.54 0.40 5.65
CA ASN A 114 13.83 1.68 5.67
C ASN A 114 13.55 2.14 4.25
N PHE A 115 12.32 2.53 4.01
CA PHE A 115 11.95 3.11 2.73
C PHE A 115 10.85 4.13 2.95
N VAL A 116 10.75 5.06 2.03
CA VAL A 116 9.80 6.18 2.09
C VAL A 116 8.59 5.87 1.24
N THR A 117 7.43 6.33 1.69
CA THR A 117 6.19 6.18 0.94
C THR A 117 5.60 7.56 0.66
N SER A 118 4.89 7.69 -0.46
CA SER A 118 4.30 8.96 -0.83
C SER A 118 3.21 8.79 -1.89
N ASN A 119 2.42 9.85 -2.05
CA ASN A 119 1.48 9.96 -3.15
C ASN A 119 1.56 11.38 -3.67
N ASP A 120 2.03 11.53 -4.91
CA ASP A 120 2.15 12.84 -5.53
C ASP A 120 1.24 12.87 -6.75
N LYS A 121 0.05 13.46 -6.59
CA LYS A 121 -0.91 13.65 -7.68
C LYS A 121 -1.28 12.33 -8.37
N GLY A 122 -1.47 11.29 -7.58
CA GLY A 122 -1.85 9.99 -8.11
C GLY A 122 -0.69 9.06 -8.40
N VAL A 123 0.55 9.53 -8.27
CA VAL A 123 1.72 8.66 -8.39
C VAL A 123 2.08 8.18 -6.99
N ILE A 124 1.74 6.93 -6.71
CA ILE A 124 1.97 6.33 -5.41
C ILE A 124 3.32 5.64 -5.43
N GLN A 125 4.13 5.92 -4.43
CA GLN A 125 5.48 5.35 -4.37
C GLN A 125 5.71 4.66 -3.04
N PHE A 126 6.23 3.43 -3.12
CA PHE A 126 6.67 2.68 -1.96
C PHE A 126 8.13 2.32 -2.22
N GLY A 127 9.04 3.12 -1.65
CA GLY A 127 10.46 2.93 -1.93
C GLY A 127 10.74 3.07 -3.43
N ARG A 128 11.29 2.02 -4.02
CA ARG A 128 11.60 2.02 -5.46
C ARG A 128 10.41 1.64 -6.35
N VAL A 129 9.31 1.23 -5.74
CA VAL A 129 8.12 0.82 -6.51
C VAL A 129 7.22 2.02 -6.72
N MET A 130 6.92 2.31 -7.97
CA MET A 130 6.13 3.47 -8.33
C MET A 130 4.92 3.05 -9.14
N ILE A 131 3.74 3.45 -8.70
CA ILE A 131 2.47 3.13 -9.36
C ILE A 131 1.82 4.43 -9.77
N ASP A 132 1.80 4.69 -11.07
CA ASP A 132 1.16 5.88 -11.61
C ASP A 132 -0.32 5.55 -11.82
N THR A 133 -1.17 6.09 -10.94
CA THR A 133 -2.61 5.84 -11.04
C THR A 133 -3.32 6.87 -11.91
N ASP A 134 -2.56 7.82 -12.47
CA ASP A 134 -3.12 8.83 -13.37
C ASP A 134 -2.29 8.97 -14.64
N PRO A 135 -2.14 7.89 -15.42
CA PRO A 135 -1.32 7.96 -16.63
C PRO A 135 -1.90 8.89 -17.70
N ALA A 136 -3.21 9.13 -17.67
CA ALA A 136 -3.83 10.03 -18.66
C ALA A 136 -3.30 11.46 -18.53
N TYR A 137 -2.87 11.83 -17.33
CA TYR A 137 -2.31 13.16 -17.11
C TYR A 137 -1.04 13.36 -17.94
N GLU A 138 -0.22 12.32 -18.04
CA GLU A 138 1.00 12.39 -18.83
C GLU A 138 0.70 12.36 -20.32
N GLU A 139 -0.33 11.65 -20.73
CA GLU A 139 -0.69 11.53 -22.14
C GLU A 139 -1.15 12.84 -22.72
N GLU A 140 -1.65 13.73 -21.90
CA GLU A 140 -2.11 15.04 -22.36
C GLU A 140 -0.99 15.99 -22.72
N ASP A 141 0.24 15.63 -22.43
CA ASP A 141 1.37 16.51 -22.62
C ASP A 141 1.95 16.49 -24.03
N TYR A 142 1.46 15.63 -24.86
CA TYR A 142 2.02 15.62 -26.19
C TYR A 142 1.26 16.40 -27.24
#